data_6c0dd7f935eff9865089ca9659716176
#
_entry.id   6c0dd7f935eff9865089ca9659716176
#
_cell.length_a   1.000
_cell.length_b   1.000
_cell.length_c   1.000
_cell.angle_alpha   90.00
_cell.angle_beta   90.00
_cell.angle_gamma   90.00
#
_symmetry.space_group_name_H-M   'P 1'
#
loop_
_entity.id
_entity.type
_entity.pdbx_description
1 polymer ?
#
loop_
_entity_poly.entity_id
_entity_poly.type
_entity_poly.pdbx_seq_one_letter_code
_entity_poly.pdbx_strand_id
1 'polypeptide(L)'
;MIRSFLRADYFMRHTLSVLVENKFGVLNRITNLFSGRGFNIDTLNVGPTQDPATSRMTIVVVGDDKVLEQVTKQLNRLVEVIQVQDYKDGEYIDRELMLVKIKVDAKTRAELIQLCDIFRGKIVDVQPKSMTIEITGDENKLSKFITLMEGFGIQESTRTGKVVLPRS
;
A
#
# COMPACT_ATOMS: atom_id res chain seq x y z
N MET A 1 -3.95 16.73 35.76
CA MET A 1 -3.12 16.65 34.55
C MET A 1 -3.41 15.33 33.85
N ILE A 2 -4.69 15.08 33.50
CA ILE A 2 -5.17 13.86 32.79
C ILE A 2 -6.32 14.34 31.91
N ARG A 3 -6.01 14.94 30.76
CA ARG A 3 -6.99 15.30 29.73
C ARG A 3 -6.29 15.41 28.37
N SER A 4 -5.88 14.29 27.81
CA SER A 4 -5.39 14.29 26.41
C SER A 4 -5.49 12.90 25.73
N PHE A 5 -6.31 11.97 26.24
CA PHE A 5 -6.40 10.61 25.69
C PHE A 5 -7.81 10.20 25.18
N LEU A 6 -8.65 11.17 24.85
CA LEU A 6 -10.00 10.88 24.34
C LEU A 6 -10.31 11.68 23.08
N ARG A 7 -9.52 11.47 22.03
CA ARG A 7 -9.88 11.66 20.63
C ARG A 7 -9.06 10.71 19.77
N ALA A 8 -9.20 9.43 19.98
CA ALA A 8 -9.02 8.47 18.92
C ALA A 8 -10.27 8.61 18.03
N ASP A 9 -10.31 9.64 17.20
CA ASP A 9 -11.20 9.66 16.07
C ASP A 9 -10.83 8.41 15.28
N TYR A 10 -11.79 7.51 15.16
CA TYR A 10 -11.71 6.28 14.39
C TYR A 10 -11.50 6.64 12.91
N PHE A 11 -10.31 7.03 12.55
CA PHE A 11 -9.91 7.13 11.15
C PHE A 11 -9.74 5.70 10.66
N MET A 12 -10.81 5.17 10.08
CA MET A 12 -10.75 3.87 9.42
C MET A 12 -9.98 4.00 8.11
N ARG A 13 -9.17 2.99 7.81
CA ARG A 13 -8.50 2.86 6.51
C ARG A 13 -9.46 2.14 5.56
N HIS A 14 -9.76 2.78 4.46
CA HIS A 14 -10.62 2.26 3.41
C HIS A 14 -9.79 1.89 2.18
N THR A 15 -10.11 0.77 1.58
CA THR A 15 -9.44 0.27 0.38
C THR A 15 -10.39 0.36 -0.81
N LEU A 16 -10.11 1.29 -1.71
CA LEU A 16 -10.87 1.50 -2.93
C LEU A 16 -10.18 0.87 -4.12
N SER A 17 -10.91 0.11 -4.92
CA SER A 17 -10.48 -0.31 -6.25
C SER A 17 -11.24 0.50 -7.29
N VAL A 18 -10.53 1.20 -8.15
CA VAL A 18 -11.10 2.07 -9.18
C VAL A 18 -10.63 1.59 -10.54
N LEU A 19 -11.56 1.15 -11.37
CA LEU A 19 -11.32 0.81 -12.77
C LEU A 19 -11.56 2.06 -13.61
N VAL A 20 -10.61 2.44 -14.44
CA VAL A 20 -10.65 3.68 -15.22
C VAL A 20 -10.20 3.44 -16.65
N GLU A 21 -10.59 4.34 -17.54
CA GLU A 21 -9.98 4.41 -18.88
C GLU A 21 -8.48 4.74 -18.75
N ASN A 22 -7.65 4.03 -19.50
CA ASN A 22 -6.21 4.27 -19.56
C ASN A 22 -5.91 5.43 -20.53
N LYS A 23 -6.21 6.65 -20.09
CA LYS A 23 -6.05 7.88 -20.88
C LYS A 23 -5.18 8.89 -20.14
N PHE A 24 -4.56 9.77 -20.91
CA PHE A 24 -3.79 10.88 -20.37
C PHE A 24 -4.63 11.75 -19.44
N GLY A 25 -4.06 12.10 -18.28
CA GLY A 25 -4.68 13.02 -17.31
C GLY A 25 -5.70 12.39 -16.34
N VAL A 26 -6.09 11.12 -16.51
CA VAL A 26 -7.08 10.47 -15.63
C VAL A 26 -6.56 10.36 -14.19
N LEU A 27 -5.32 9.92 -14.02
CA LEU A 27 -4.69 9.84 -12.70
C LEU A 27 -4.66 11.20 -12.00
N ASN A 28 -4.31 12.26 -12.74
CA ASN A 28 -4.26 13.62 -12.21
C ASN A 28 -5.65 14.12 -11.77
N ARG A 29 -6.70 13.84 -12.53
CA ARG A 29 -8.08 14.19 -12.15
C ARG A 29 -8.51 13.50 -10.87
N ILE A 30 -8.21 12.21 -10.74
CA ILE A 30 -8.53 11.43 -9.55
C ILE A 30 -7.76 11.94 -8.33
N THR A 31 -6.46 12.15 -8.44
CA THR A 31 -5.64 12.65 -7.31
C THR A 31 -6.04 14.05 -6.88
N ASN A 32 -6.38 14.93 -7.83
CA ASN A 32 -6.88 16.27 -7.53
C ASN A 32 -8.23 16.26 -6.81
N LEU A 33 -9.08 15.28 -7.07
CA LEU A 33 -10.34 15.10 -6.37
C LEU A 33 -10.13 14.86 -4.88
N PHE A 34 -9.14 14.05 -4.53
CA PHE A 34 -8.76 13.79 -3.13
C PHE A 34 -8.13 15.02 -2.48
N SER A 35 -7.14 15.62 -3.14
CA SER A 35 -6.40 16.79 -2.63
C SER A 35 -7.31 17.99 -2.42
N GLY A 36 -8.23 18.26 -3.34
CA GLY A 36 -9.17 19.38 -3.26
C GLY A 36 -10.17 19.31 -2.11
N ARG A 37 -10.29 18.16 -1.44
CA ARG A 37 -11.20 17.92 -0.30
C ARG A 37 -10.49 17.59 1.00
N GLY A 38 -9.16 17.68 1.01
CA GLY A 38 -8.37 17.43 2.21
C GLY A 38 -8.30 15.94 2.61
N PHE A 39 -8.56 15.01 1.66
CA PHE A 39 -8.38 13.59 1.91
C PHE A 39 -6.91 13.21 1.79
N ASN A 40 -6.42 12.47 2.76
CA ASN A 40 -5.09 11.93 2.70
C ASN A 40 -5.11 10.55 2.03
N ILE A 41 -4.41 10.45 0.90
CA ILE A 41 -4.11 9.16 0.28
C ILE A 41 -2.94 8.56 1.02
N ASP A 42 -3.15 7.42 1.67
CA ASP A 42 -2.10 6.69 2.37
C ASP A 42 -1.24 5.89 1.40
N THR A 43 -1.88 5.11 0.51
CA THR A 43 -1.18 4.42 -0.58
C THR A 43 -1.95 4.52 -1.89
N LEU A 44 -1.22 4.54 -2.99
CA LEU A 44 -1.77 4.56 -4.34
C LEU A 44 -0.94 3.63 -5.22
N ASN A 45 -1.60 2.63 -5.79
CA ASN A 45 -1.05 1.79 -6.83
C ASN A 45 -1.90 1.93 -8.10
N VAL A 46 -1.28 1.98 -9.25
CA VAL A 46 -1.97 2.03 -10.54
C VAL A 46 -1.23 1.21 -11.57
N GLY A 47 -1.97 0.45 -12.36
CA GLY A 47 -1.42 -0.33 -13.45
C GLY A 47 -2.47 -0.64 -14.53
N PRO A 48 -2.05 -0.90 -15.76
CA PRO A 48 -2.95 -1.37 -16.80
C PRO A 48 -3.54 -2.73 -16.42
N THR A 49 -4.74 -3.01 -16.91
CA THR A 49 -5.38 -4.33 -16.81
C THR A 49 -4.96 -5.21 -18.00
N GLN A 50 -5.56 -6.40 -18.12
CA GLN A 50 -5.43 -7.23 -19.32
C GLN A 50 -5.98 -6.53 -20.59
N ASP A 51 -6.83 -5.53 -20.44
CA ASP A 51 -7.25 -4.64 -21.52
C ASP A 51 -6.39 -3.37 -21.46
N PRO A 52 -5.54 -3.11 -22.47
CA PRO A 52 -4.68 -1.93 -22.50
C PRO A 52 -5.42 -0.60 -22.45
N ALA A 53 -6.73 -0.59 -22.80
CA ALA A 53 -7.57 0.60 -22.76
C ALA A 53 -8.01 0.97 -21.34
N THR A 54 -7.77 0.09 -20.34
CA THR A 54 -8.19 0.29 -18.96
C THR A 54 -7.03 0.15 -17.98
N SER A 55 -7.10 0.90 -16.89
CA SER A 55 -6.19 0.81 -15.75
C SER A 55 -6.98 0.59 -14.46
N ARG A 56 -6.37 -0.17 -13.55
CA ARG A 56 -6.91 -0.35 -12.20
C ARG A 56 -6.04 0.40 -11.20
N MET A 57 -6.71 1.16 -10.35
CA MET A 57 -6.09 1.83 -9.22
C MET A 57 -6.52 1.16 -7.93
N THR A 58 -5.59 0.96 -7.02
CA THR A 58 -5.89 0.64 -5.62
C THR A 58 -5.49 1.85 -4.78
N ILE A 59 -6.47 2.44 -4.11
CA ILE A 59 -6.29 3.66 -3.32
C ILE A 59 -6.66 3.34 -1.89
N VAL A 60 -5.73 3.52 -0.96
CA VAL A 60 -6.01 3.44 0.47
C VAL A 60 -6.13 4.87 1.00
N VAL A 61 -7.27 5.17 1.58
CA VAL A 61 -7.56 6.46 2.21
C VAL A 61 -7.86 6.29 3.68
N VAL A 62 -7.52 7.31 4.45
CA VAL A 62 -7.83 7.39 5.88
C VAL A 62 -8.92 8.44 6.08
N GLY A 63 -10.03 8.01 6.66
CA GLY A 63 -11.17 8.89 6.90
C GLY A 63 -12.34 8.16 7.57
N ASP A 64 -13.41 8.90 7.85
CA ASP A 64 -14.66 8.35 8.33
C ASP A 64 -15.55 7.87 7.16
N ASP A 65 -16.63 7.17 7.46
CA ASP A 65 -17.55 6.65 6.45
C ASP A 65 -18.21 7.75 5.60
N LYS A 66 -18.42 8.94 6.16
CA LYS A 66 -18.99 10.08 5.43
C LYS A 66 -18.02 10.59 4.38
N VAL A 67 -16.75 10.65 4.74
CA VAL A 67 -15.64 10.99 3.85
C VAL A 67 -15.58 10.00 2.69
N LEU A 68 -15.61 8.71 3.00
CA LEU A 68 -15.60 7.65 2.01
C LEU A 68 -16.79 7.73 1.03
N GLU A 69 -17.99 7.92 1.55
CA GLU A 69 -19.20 8.08 0.73
C GLU A 69 -19.08 9.26 -0.23
N GLN A 70 -18.57 10.39 0.23
CA GLN A 70 -18.34 11.56 -0.61
C GLN A 70 -17.30 11.30 -1.70
N VAL A 71 -16.18 10.67 -1.36
CA VAL A 71 -15.14 10.30 -2.33
C VAL A 71 -15.71 9.37 -3.39
N THR A 72 -16.39 8.32 -2.99
CA THR A 72 -16.99 7.34 -3.91
C THR A 72 -18.01 7.99 -4.84
N LYS A 73 -18.88 8.87 -4.33
CA LYS A 73 -19.84 9.63 -5.14
C LYS A 73 -19.15 10.53 -6.17
N GLN A 74 -18.06 11.16 -5.80
CA GLN A 74 -17.33 12.04 -6.69
C GLN A 74 -16.53 11.28 -7.75
N LEU A 75 -15.93 10.14 -7.39
CA LEU A 75 -15.26 9.26 -8.34
C LEU A 75 -16.24 8.79 -9.42
N ASN A 76 -17.43 8.34 -9.02
CA ASN A 76 -18.48 7.88 -9.95
C ASN A 76 -19.02 8.97 -10.89
N ARG A 77 -18.73 10.26 -10.64
CA ARG A 77 -19.10 11.37 -11.54
C ARG A 77 -18.07 11.64 -12.62
N LEU A 78 -16.88 11.09 -12.51
CA LEU A 78 -15.84 11.24 -13.53
C LEU A 78 -16.15 10.32 -14.70
N VAL A 79 -16.17 10.89 -15.91
CA VAL A 79 -16.53 10.15 -17.14
C VAL A 79 -15.58 8.99 -17.40
N GLU A 80 -14.32 9.15 -17.04
CA GLU A 80 -13.28 8.15 -17.24
C GLU A 80 -13.31 7.02 -16.21
N VAL A 81 -14.11 7.13 -15.16
CA VAL A 81 -14.26 6.10 -14.12
C VAL A 81 -15.31 5.09 -14.55
N ILE A 82 -14.89 3.85 -14.73
CA ILE A 82 -15.76 2.74 -15.17
C ILE A 82 -16.43 2.08 -13.98
N GLN A 83 -15.68 1.88 -12.89
CA GLN A 83 -16.16 1.20 -11.69
C GLN A 83 -15.39 1.66 -10.46
N VAL A 84 -16.10 1.86 -9.36
CA VAL A 84 -15.53 2.08 -8.03
C VAL A 84 -16.04 0.99 -7.11
N GLN A 85 -15.14 0.32 -6.43
CA GLN A 85 -15.43 -0.67 -5.40
C GLN A 85 -14.76 -0.27 -4.10
N ASP A 86 -15.55 -0.21 -3.04
CA ASP A 86 -15.06 -0.12 -1.66
C ASP A 86 -15.03 -1.54 -1.08
N TYR A 87 -13.86 -1.97 -0.65
CA TYR A 87 -13.67 -3.31 -0.09
C TYR A 87 -13.62 -3.25 1.42
N LYS A 88 -14.48 -4.03 2.05
CA LYS A 88 -14.38 -4.34 3.48
C LYS A 88 -13.37 -5.45 3.73
N ASP A 89 -12.82 -5.47 4.93
CA ASP A 89 -11.87 -6.50 5.33
C ASP A 89 -12.46 -7.91 5.13
N GLY A 90 -11.65 -8.78 4.50
CA GLY A 90 -12.04 -10.16 4.20
C GLY A 90 -12.69 -10.37 2.83
N GLU A 91 -13.19 -9.34 2.16
CA GLU A 91 -13.85 -9.45 0.85
C GLU A 91 -12.86 -9.53 -0.32
N TYR A 92 -11.59 -9.25 -0.09
CA TYR A 92 -10.56 -9.18 -1.12
C TYR A 92 -9.30 -9.94 -0.76
N ILE A 93 -8.50 -10.18 -1.78
CA ILE A 93 -7.11 -10.61 -1.64
C ILE A 93 -6.25 -9.39 -1.89
N ASP A 94 -5.34 -9.11 -0.97
CA ASP A 94 -4.35 -8.04 -1.14
C ASP A 94 -2.93 -8.58 -1.17
N ARG A 95 -2.09 -7.88 -1.89
CA ARG A 95 -0.64 -8.08 -1.87
C ARG A 95 0.06 -6.74 -2.01
N GLU A 96 1.22 -6.69 -1.42
CA GLU A 96 2.15 -5.57 -1.54
C GLU A 96 3.56 -6.13 -1.71
N LEU A 97 4.36 -5.52 -2.58
CA LEU A 97 5.78 -5.82 -2.75
C LEU A 97 6.59 -4.74 -2.08
N MET A 98 7.59 -5.12 -1.32
CA MET A 98 8.54 -4.21 -0.68
C MET A 98 9.97 -4.63 -0.99
N LEU A 99 10.81 -3.63 -1.26
CA LEU A 99 12.26 -3.75 -1.27
C LEU A 99 12.82 -3.03 -0.05
N VAL A 100 13.69 -3.70 0.69
CA VAL A 100 14.31 -3.12 1.86
C VAL A 100 15.81 -3.40 1.85
N LYS A 101 16.59 -2.34 1.99
CA LYS A 101 18.06 -2.40 2.09
C LYS A 101 18.47 -2.29 3.54
N ILE A 102 19.20 -3.29 4.01
CA ILE A 102 19.53 -3.47 5.41
C ILE A 102 21.04 -3.51 5.59
N LYS A 103 21.51 -2.85 6.61
CA LYS A 103 22.92 -2.92 7.01
C LYS A 103 23.25 -4.31 7.55
N VAL A 104 24.35 -4.88 7.10
CA VAL A 104 24.83 -6.19 7.59
C VAL A 104 26.32 -6.15 7.88
N ASP A 105 26.72 -6.99 8.80
CA ASP A 105 28.10 -7.33 9.07
C ASP A 105 28.28 -8.86 9.13
N ALA A 106 29.49 -9.32 9.44
CA ALA A 106 29.78 -10.75 9.50
C ALA A 106 28.97 -11.50 10.59
N LYS A 107 28.54 -10.80 11.65
CA LYS A 107 27.82 -11.40 12.78
C LYS A 107 26.32 -11.50 12.51
N THR A 108 25.75 -10.49 11.87
CA THR A 108 24.30 -10.36 11.66
C THR A 108 23.82 -11.00 10.35
N ARG A 109 24.72 -11.27 9.41
CA ARG A 109 24.39 -11.79 8.08
C ARG A 109 23.60 -13.11 8.13
N ALA A 110 24.06 -14.06 8.92
CA ALA A 110 23.43 -15.38 9.01
C ALA A 110 22.01 -15.29 9.60
N GLU A 111 21.83 -14.50 10.63
CA GLU A 111 20.53 -14.26 11.26
C GLU A 111 19.55 -13.58 10.28
N LEU A 112 20.02 -12.58 9.52
CA LEU A 112 19.22 -11.92 8.52
C LEU A 112 18.74 -12.87 7.41
N ILE A 113 19.62 -13.77 6.94
CA ILE A 113 19.26 -14.80 5.96
C ILE A 113 18.17 -15.71 6.52
N GLN A 114 18.29 -16.19 7.76
CA GLN A 114 17.27 -17.02 8.40
C GLN A 114 15.93 -16.30 8.52
N LEU A 115 15.91 -15.04 8.92
CA LEU A 115 14.69 -14.24 8.97
C LEU A 115 14.07 -14.04 7.58
N CYS A 116 14.91 -13.80 6.57
CA CYS A 116 14.46 -13.71 5.18
C CYS A 116 13.74 -15.01 4.74
N ASP A 117 14.29 -16.17 5.06
CA ASP A 117 13.71 -17.48 4.72
C ASP A 117 12.39 -17.73 5.47
N ILE A 118 12.32 -17.41 6.77
CA ILE A 118 11.09 -17.53 7.58
C ILE A 118 9.95 -16.71 6.98
N PHE A 119 10.24 -15.50 6.52
CA PHE A 119 9.25 -14.62 5.89
C PHE A 119 9.06 -14.89 4.40
N ARG A 120 9.77 -15.90 3.83
CA ARG A 120 9.76 -16.20 2.40
C ARG A 120 10.11 -14.98 1.55
N GLY A 121 11.07 -14.19 2.03
CA GLY A 121 11.67 -13.11 1.28
C GLY A 121 12.72 -13.64 0.29
N LYS A 122 13.13 -12.78 -0.62
CA LYS A 122 14.22 -13.07 -1.57
C LYS A 122 15.33 -12.06 -1.39
N ILE A 123 16.55 -12.54 -1.28
CA ILE A 123 17.72 -11.69 -1.31
C ILE A 123 18.01 -11.36 -2.77
N VAL A 124 17.89 -10.09 -3.15
CA VAL A 124 18.04 -9.63 -4.54
C VAL A 124 19.35 -8.92 -4.80
N ASP A 125 20.01 -8.44 -3.73
CA ASP A 125 21.38 -7.86 -3.82
C ASP A 125 22.15 -8.13 -2.53
N VAL A 126 23.44 -8.41 -2.66
CA VAL A 126 24.35 -8.66 -1.55
C VAL A 126 25.62 -7.85 -1.73
N GLN A 127 25.91 -7.00 -0.76
CA GLN A 127 27.13 -6.19 -0.69
C GLN A 127 27.90 -6.51 0.61
N PRO A 128 29.17 -6.14 0.74
CA PRO A 128 29.93 -6.40 1.97
C PRO A 128 29.28 -5.87 3.24
N LYS A 129 28.57 -4.74 3.17
CA LYS A 129 27.99 -4.04 4.32
C LYS A 129 26.48 -3.86 4.24
N SER A 130 25.82 -4.41 3.21
CA SER A 130 24.37 -4.31 3.05
C SER A 130 23.80 -5.50 2.28
N MET A 131 22.51 -5.77 2.50
CA MET A 131 21.71 -6.70 1.73
C MET A 131 20.38 -6.05 1.37
N THR A 132 19.91 -6.30 0.15
CA THR A 132 18.58 -5.88 -0.29
C THR A 132 17.68 -7.09 -0.37
N ILE A 133 16.55 -7.02 0.31
CA ILE A 133 15.55 -8.08 0.39
C ILE A 133 14.28 -7.61 -0.31
N GLU A 134 13.77 -8.46 -1.19
CA GLU A 134 12.42 -8.39 -1.76
C GLU A 134 11.49 -9.23 -0.91
N ILE A 135 10.36 -8.66 -0.51
CA ILE A 135 9.32 -9.39 0.21
C ILE A 135 7.94 -9.01 -0.33
N THR A 136 7.10 -10.02 -0.47
CA THR A 136 5.70 -9.88 -0.90
C THR A 136 4.77 -10.49 0.13
N GLY A 137 3.67 -9.83 0.42
CA GLY A 137 2.68 -10.32 1.37
C GLY A 137 1.54 -9.33 1.58
N ASP A 138 0.72 -9.63 2.58
CA ASP A 138 -0.24 -8.68 3.13
C ASP A 138 0.44 -7.65 4.03
N GLU A 139 -0.29 -6.63 4.40
CA GLU A 139 0.20 -5.53 5.23
C GLU A 139 0.76 -6.02 6.58
N ASN A 140 0.09 -7.00 7.21
CA ASN A 140 0.51 -7.54 8.51
C ASN A 140 1.87 -8.24 8.43
N LYS A 141 2.09 -9.03 7.37
CA LYS A 141 3.36 -9.70 7.12
C LYS A 141 4.49 -8.68 6.93
N LEU A 142 4.24 -7.66 6.08
CA LEU A 142 5.26 -6.65 5.79
C LEU A 142 5.58 -5.79 7.00
N SER A 143 4.58 -5.39 7.78
CA SER A 143 4.78 -4.62 9.01
C SER A 143 5.60 -5.39 10.03
N LYS A 144 5.31 -6.68 10.25
CA LYS A 144 6.10 -7.54 11.14
C LYS A 144 7.54 -7.67 10.67
N PHE A 145 7.73 -7.84 9.35
CA PHE A 145 9.07 -7.93 8.78
C PHE A 145 9.86 -6.65 9.00
N ILE A 146 9.30 -5.48 8.69
CA ILE A 146 9.97 -4.19 8.90
C ILE A 146 10.37 -3.99 10.37
N THR A 147 9.46 -4.28 11.30
CA THR A 147 9.74 -4.14 12.74
C THR A 147 10.96 -4.99 13.16
N LEU A 148 11.08 -6.20 12.64
CA LEU A 148 12.26 -7.04 12.91
C LEU A 148 13.53 -6.49 12.25
N MET A 149 13.42 -5.92 11.05
CA MET A 149 14.55 -5.36 10.32
C MET A 149 15.08 -4.05 10.92
N GLU A 150 14.28 -3.32 11.67
CA GLU A 150 14.73 -2.12 12.40
C GLU A 150 15.92 -2.40 13.32
N GLY A 151 15.95 -3.58 13.94
CA GLY A 151 17.06 -4.02 14.80
C GLY A 151 18.40 -4.19 14.08
N PHE A 152 18.40 -4.42 12.77
CA PHE A 152 19.62 -4.56 11.96
C PHE A 152 20.07 -3.23 11.36
N GLY A 153 19.19 -2.24 11.28
CA GLY A 153 19.42 -0.93 10.68
C GLY A 153 19.01 -0.88 9.20
N ILE A 154 17.79 -0.40 8.98
CA ILE A 154 17.25 -0.14 7.65
C ILE A 154 17.95 1.09 7.07
N GLN A 155 18.56 0.93 5.91
CA GLN A 155 19.19 2.04 5.16
C GLN A 155 18.18 2.74 4.26
N GLU A 156 17.36 1.95 3.55
CA GLU A 156 16.38 2.43 2.59
C GLU A 156 15.28 1.37 2.41
N SER A 157 14.06 1.82 2.17
CA SER A 157 12.96 0.94 1.82
C SER A 157 12.02 1.62 0.83
N THR A 158 11.42 0.81 -0.04
CA THR A 158 10.34 1.26 -0.92
C THR A 158 9.31 0.16 -1.06
N ARG A 159 8.06 0.55 -1.32
CA ARG A 159 6.95 -0.40 -1.47
C ARG A 159 5.94 0.07 -2.51
N THR A 160 5.25 -0.86 -3.13
CA THR A 160 4.25 -0.57 -4.16
C THR A 160 2.98 0.09 -3.61
N GLY A 161 2.71 -0.10 -2.32
CA GLY A 161 1.36 0.02 -1.84
C GLY A 161 0.53 -1.23 -2.17
N LYS A 162 -0.64 -1.31 -1.60
CA LYS A 162 -1.54 -2.46 -1.70
C LYS A 162 -2.14 -2.59 -3.11
N VAL A 163 -2.13 -3.77 -3.67
CA VAL A 163 -2.94 -4.17 -4.83
C VAL A 163 -4.00 -5.15 -4.37
N VAL A 164 -5.25 -5.02 -4.88
CA VAL A 164 -6.38 -5.81 -4.43
C VAL A 164 -7.19 -6.39 -5.59
N LEU A 165 -7.74 -7.59 -5.36
CA LEU A 165 -8.77 -8.19 -6.20
C LEU A 165 -9.86 -8.79 -5.31
N PRO A 166 -11.13 -8.78 -5.74
CA PRO A 166 -12.21 -9.42 -5.00
C PRO A 166 -11.97 -10.93 -4.89
N ARG A 167 -12.50 -11.55 -3.86
CA ARG A 167 -12.41 -13.02 -3.70
C ARG A 167 -13.36 -13.76 -4.63
N SER A 168 -14.50 -13.19 -4.95
CA SER A 168 -15.50 -13.72 -5.90
C SER A 168 -16.66 -12.75 -6.00
#